data_d4c6151788849e09f13cfb852d75ccab
#
_entry.id   d4c6151788849e09f13cfb852d75ccab
#
_cell.length_a   1.000
_cell.length_b   1.000
_cell.length_c   1.000
_cell.angle_alpha   90.00
_cell.angle_beta   90.00
_cell.angle_gamma   90.00
#
_symmetry.space_group_name_H-M   'P 1'
#
loop_
_entity.id
_entity.type
_entity.pdbx_description
1 polymer ?
#
loop_
_entity_poly.entity_id
_entity_poly.type
_entity_poly.pdbx_seq_one_letter_code
_entity_poly.pdbx_strand_id
1 'polypeptide(L)' 'MHEIEAVEIPSSDAIKSLRAEIDCTQAKCAKMAQVSIKTWQCWEDGTRTPSKPSWGMFLLAIDQHPDFVIVRRAVNA' A
#
# COMPACT_ATOMS: atom_id res chain seq x y z
N MET A 1 22.21 -7.71 -9.60
CA MET A 1 21.86 -7.07 -8.37
C MET A 1 20.39 -6.78 -8.34
N HIS A 2 19.74 -7.04 -7.25
CA HIS A 2 18.32 -6.88 -7.18
C HIS A 2 17.97 -5.44 -7.00
N GLU A 3 17.04 -4.94 -7.82
CA GLU A 3 16.65 -3.59 -7.76
C GLU A 3 15.49 -3.41 -6.89
N ILE A 4 15.57 -2.61 -5.87
CA ILE A 4 14.46 -2.33 -5.01
C ILE A 4 13.51 -1.37 -5.68
N GLU A 5 13.78 -1.01 -6.90
CA GLU A 5 13.00 -0.06 -7.65
C GLU A 5 11.78 -0.67 -8.32
N ALA A 6 11.45 -1.91 -8.02
CA ALA A 6 10.33 -2.58 -8.63
C ALA A 6 8.97 -2.02 -8.26
N VAL A 7 8.88 -1.31 -7.14
CA VAL A 7 7.61 -0.74 -6.72
C VAL A 7 7.35 0.52 -7.52
N GLU A 8 6.25 0.54 -8.26
CA GLU A 8 5.87 1.70 -9.03
C GLU A 8 4.79 2.45 -8.30
N ILE A 9 4.85 3.74 -8.31
CA ILE A 9 3.87 4.58 -7.63
C ILE A 9 2.68 4.83 -8.55
N PRO A 10 1.49 4.42 -8.16
CA PRO A 10 0.32 4.59 -9.02
C PRO A 10 -0.21 6.02 -9.00
N SER A 11 -1.09 6.32 -9.93
CA SER A 11 -1.79 7.60 -9.95
C SER A 11 -2.85 7.62 -8.85
N SER A 12 -3.36 8.79 -8.52
CA SER A 12 -4.42 8.91 -7.51
C SER A 12 -5.66 8.10 -7.90
N ASP A 13 -5.99 8.08 -9.18
CA ASP A 13 -7.16 7.31 -9.64
C ASP A 13 -6.91 5.82 -9.50
N ALA A 14 -5.68 5.37 -9.76
CA ALA A 14 -5.34 3.96 -9.60
C ALA A 14 -5.40 3.55 -8.12
N ILE A 15 -5.02 4.43 -7.21
CA ILE A 15 -5.08 4.16 -5.77
C ILE A 15 -6.55 3.99 -5.34
N LYS A 16 -7.43 4.89 -5.80
CA LYS A 16 -8.85 4.77 -5.49
C LYS A 16 -9.45 3.48 -6.05
N SER A 17 -9.07 3.13 -7.26
CA SER A 17 -9.57 1.92 -7.91
C SER A 17 -9.11 0.67 -7.16
N LEU A 18 -7.87 0.65 -6.73
CA LEU A 18 -7.35 -0.50 -5.99
C LEU A 18 -8.06 -0.63 -4.65
N ARG A 19 -8.29 0.47 -3.97
CA ARG A 19 -9.02 0.44 -2.69
C ARG A 19 -10.43 -0.12 -2.89
N ALA A 20 -11.10 0.28 -3.96
CA ALA A 20 -12.43 -0.24 -4.27
C ALA A 20 -12.38 -1.74 -4.57
N GLU A 21 -11.35 -2.17 -5.29
CA GLU A 21 -11.21 -3.56 -5.62
C GLU A 21 -11.03 -4.43 -4.40
N ILE A 22 -10.27 -4.01 -3.41
CA ILE A 22 -10.06 -4.78 -2.20
C ILE A 22 -11.12 -4.52 -1.14
N ASP A 23 -12.07 -3.62 -1.44
CA ASP A 23 -13.21 -3.33 -0.59
C ASP A 23 -12.77 -2.92 0.84
N CYS A 24 -11.85 -1.99 0.94
CA CYS A 24 -11.36 -1.51 2.21
C CYS A 24 -11.67 -0.04 2.42
N THR A 25 -11.78 0.37 3.67
CA THR A 25 -11.98 1.78 3.99
C THR A 25 -10.66 2.53 3.87
N GLN A 26 -10.70 3.82 3.75
CA GLN A 26 -9.50 4.64 3.74
C GLN A 26 -8.69 4.46 5.04
N ALA A 27 -9.38 4.38 6.18
CA ALA A 27 -8.73 4.18 7.46
C ALA A 27 -7.95 2.87 7.52
N LYS A 28 -8.54 1.80 6.99
CA LYS A 28 -7.88 0.51 7.00
C LYS A 28 -6.69 0.49 6.05
N CYS A 29 -6.83 1.10 4.88
CA CYS A 29 -5.75 1.19 3.92
C CYS A 29 -4.60 2.02 4.49
N ALA A 30 -4.89 3.12 5.14
CA ALA A 30 -3.88 3.97 5.76
C ALA A 30 -3.10 3.18 6.81
N LYS A 31 -3.80 2.39 7.61
CA LYS A 31 -3.16 1.58 8.63
C LYS A 31 -2.22 0.55 7.99
N MET A 32 -2.64 -0.08 6.92
CA MET A 32 -1.80 -1.06 6.21
C MET A 32 -0.56 -0.39 5.61
N ALA A 33 -0.69 0.84 5.13
CA ALA A 33 0.44 1.58 4.58
C ALA A 33 1.27 2.26 5.67
N GLN A 34 0.83 2.18 6.93
CA GLN A 34 1.49 2.79 8.07
C GLN A 34 1.58 4.31 7.97
N VAL A 35 0.52 4.91 7.49
CA VAL A 35 0.40 6.37 7.38
C VAL A 35 -0.91 6.82 8.04
N SER A 36 -1.07 8.11 8.25
CA SER A 36 -2.32 8.64 8.78
C SER A 36 -3.41 8.58 7.72
N ILE A 37 -4.65 8.59 8.14
CA ILE A 37 -5.76 8.61 7.21
C ILE A 37 -5.71 9.86 6.35
N LYS A 38 -5.25 10.97 6.90
CA LYS A 38 -5.11 12.21 6.16
C LYS A 38 -4.10 12.04 5.02
N THR A 39 -3.00 11.38 5.28
CA THR A 39 -1.99 11.11 4.26
C THR A 39 -2.57 10.23 3.16
N TRP A 40 -3.32 9.19 3.53
CA TRP A 40 -3.96 8.32 2.54
C TRP A 40 -4.93 9.12 1.69
N GLN A 41 -5.72 9.99 2.31
CA GLN A 41 -6.67 10.84 1.59
C GLN A 41 -5.96 11.74 0.59
N CYS A 42 -4.79 12.28 0.96
CA CYS A 42 -3.98 13.08 0.05
C CYS A 42 -3.49 12.27 -1.14
N TRP A 43 -3.21 11.00 -0.94
CA TRP A 43 -2.81 10.13 -2.05
C TRP A 43 -3.97 9.92 -3.03
N GLU A 44 -5.19 9.82 -2.49
CA GLU A 44 -6.36 9.62 -3.36
C GLU A 44 -6.81 10.92 -4.04
N ASP A 45 -6.58 12.07 -3.45
CA ASP A 45 -6.97 13.32 -4.08
C ASP A 45 -5.86 13.92 -4.94
N GLY A 46 -4.70 13.31 -4.95
CA GLY A 46 -3.61 13.76 -5.81
C GLY A 46 -2.75 14.87 -5.25
N THR A 47 -2.99 15.32 -4.01
CA THR A 47 -2.19 16.39 -3.43
C THR A 47 -0.85 15.90 -2.93
N ARG A 48 -0.72 14.59 -2.70
CA ARG A 48 0.55 13.99 -2.32
C ARG A 48 0.72 12.67 -3.05
N THR A 49 1.96 12.29 -3.26
CA THR A 49 2.29 11.03 -3.91
C THR A 49 2.85 10.09 -2.86
N PRO A 50 2.47 8.82 -2.85
CA PRO A 50 3.05 7.88 -1.89
C PRO A 50 4.54 7.74 -2.07
N SER A 51 5.27 7.52 -0.97
CA SER A 51 6.67 7.16 -1.06
C SER A 51 6.77 5.68 -1.42
N LYS A 52 7.85 5.27 -2.03
CA LYS A 52 8.03 3.86 -2.39
C LYS A 52 7.98 2.95 -1.16
N PRO A 53 8.63 3.28 -0.04
CA PRO A 53 8.53 2.41 1.14
C PRO A 53 7.11 2.27 1.67
N SER A 54 6.35 3.36 1.74
CA SER A 54 4.99 3.29 2.25
C SER A 54 4.07 2.53 1.31
N TRP A 55 4.22 2.77 0.02
CA TRP A 55 3.40 2.06 -0.98
C TRP A 55 3.77 0.57 -0.99
N GLY A 56 5.07 0.26 -0.86
CA GLY A 56 5.52 -1.12 -0.79
C GLY A 56 4.95 -1.86 0.42
N MET A 57 4.87 -1.20 1.58
CA MET A 57 4.26 -1.79 2.77
C MET A 57 2.78 -2.09 2.54
N PHE A 58 2.07 -1.18 1.87
CA PHE A 58 0.67 -1.40 1.54
C PHE A 58 0.51 -2.61 0.61
N LEU A 59 1.34 -2.70 -0.43
CA LEU A 59 1.28 -3.83 -1.37
C LEU A 59 1.60 -5.15 -0.67
N LEU A 60 2.53 -5.14 0.27
CA LEU A 60 2.83 -6.34 1.04
C LEU A 60 1.62 -6.74 1.87
N ALA A 61 0.95 -5.77 2.48
CA ALA A 61 -0.20 -6.04 3.33
C ALA A 61 -1.36 -6.67 2.56
N ILE A 62 -1.52 -6.33 1.28
CA ILE A 62 -2.59 -6.88 0.46
C ILE A 62 -2.09 -8.00 -0.46
N ASP A 63 -0.83 -8.45 -0.23
CA ASP A 63 -0.23 -9.56 -0.97
C ASP A 63 -0.12 -9.28 -2.47
N GLN A 64 0.21 -8.07 -2.84
CA GLN A 64 0.39 -7.68 -4.24
C GLN A 64 1.75 -7.04 -4.52
N HIS A 65 2.70 -7.20 -3.61
CA HIS A 65 4.04 -6.67 -3.85
C HIS A 65 4.72 -7.50 -4.93
N PRO A 66 5.40 -6.88 -5.89
CA PRO A 66 6.00 -7.62 -7.00
C PRO A 66 7.16 -8.54 -6.62
N ASP A 67 7.89 -8.22 -5.55
CA ASP A 67 9.08 -8.97 -5.20
C ASP A 67 9.00 -9.73 -3.89
N PHE A 68 8.14 -9.35 -2.99
CA PHE A 68 8.12 -9.91 -1.63
C PHE A 68 6.72 -10.30 -1.19
N VAL A 69 6.65 -11.21 -0.25
CA VAL A 69 5.38 -11.57 0.38
C VAL A 69 5.62 -11.58 1.87
N ILE A 70 4.57 -11.35 2.64
CA ILE A 70 4.63 -11.45 4.07
C ILE A 70 4.39 -12.90 4.43
N VAL A 71 5.32 -13.48 5.18
CA VAL A 71 5.16 -14.81 5.67
C VAL A 71 4.75 -14.70 7.13
N ARG A 72 3.55 -15.10 7.45
CA ARG A 72 3.08 -14.99 8.81
C ARG A 72 3.76 -16.01 9.66
N ARG A 73 4.29 -15.54 10.81
CA ARG A 73 4.88 -16.43 11.75
C ARG A 73 3.79 -17.34 12.29
N ALA A 74 4.05 -18.62 12.35
CA ALA A 74 3.11 -19.51 12.90
C ALA A 74 3.02 -19.27 14.37
N VAL A 75 1.87 -18.97 14.87
CA VAL A 75 1.70 -18.76 16.21
C VAL A 75 1.33 -20.01 16.79
N ASN A 76 2.17 -20.60 17.54
CA ASN A 76 1.87 -21.68 18.15
C ASN A 76 1.50 -21.43 19.30
N ALA A 77 0.53 -21.38 19.38
CA ALA A 77 0.16 -21.01 20.60
C ALA A 77 0.57 -21.80 21.60
#